data_7179f33517ee793a6004ba547287ef69
#
_entry.id   7179f33517ee793a6004ba547287ef69
#
_cell.length_a   1.000
_cell.length_b   1.000
_cell.length_c   1.000
_cell.angle_alpha   90.00
_cell.angle_beta   90.00
_cell.angle_gamma   90.00
#
_symmetry.space_group_name_H-M   'P 1'
#
loop_
_entity.id
_entity.type
_entity.pdbx_description
1 polymer ?
#
loop_
_entity_poly.entity_id
_entity_poly.type
_entity_poly.pdbx_seq_one_letter_code
_entity_poly.pdbx_strand_id
1 'polypeptide(L)'
;CRPTDDAAFNGTVIVEWLNVSGGIDAPAVWFMAHREIARAGYAYVAVSAQHVGVEGGDNLIGVDMSLKAQDLQRYSRLVHPGDQYSFDIYSQIGGLIRDGAVTGLKAESILAVGESQSAMFLTTYVNEVDRDAHIFDGFLVHSRFGPAAPLAGGSALEESRPVPFSDDLRVPVLSVITETDLVDGHLLGYHHARRPDDERLRVWEIPGTAHADNYTIRVGFIDNGAVPVADLVAAYAPTNELMGTSLSYCINFAPQHHYVLQAAVASLHQARTPAP
;
A
#
# COMPACT_ATOMS: atom_id res chain seq x y z
N CYS A 1 6.79 -10.07 -8.68
CA CYS A 1 7.47 -11.15 -7.97
C CYS A 1 6.55 -12.36 -7.86
N ARG A 2 7.06 -13.58 -8.04
CA ARG A 2 6.32 -14.83 -7.87
C ARG A 2 7.25 -15.91 -7.36
N PRO A 3 6.74 -17.00 -6.73
CA PRO A 3 7.55 -18.19 -6.45
C PRO A 3 8.23 -18.70 -7.70
N THR A 4 9.45 -19.19 -7.57
CA THR A 4 10.21 -19.80 -8.67
C THR A 4 9.69 -21.20 -9.03
N ASP A 5 9.11 -21.88 -8.05
CA ASP A 5 8.39 -23.14 -8.22
C ASP A 5 6.88 -22.86 -8.12
N ASP A 6 6.16 -23.16 -9.19
CA ASP A 6 4.71 -22.94 -9.24
C ASP A 6 3.95 -23.75 -8.16
N ALA A 7 4.51 -24.89 -7.72
CA ALA A 7 3.95 -25.67 -6.63
C ALA A 7 4.06 -24.99 -5.25
N ALA A 8 4.94 -24.01 -5.11
CA ALA A 8 5.06 -23.18 -3.91
C ALA A 8 4.09 -21.99 -3.90
N PHE A 9 3.35 -21.75 -4.97
CA PHE A 9 2.35 -20.70 -5.04
C PHE A 9 1.13 -21.07 -4.18
N ASN A 10 0.75 -20.19 -3.26
CA ASN A 10 -0.36 -20.41 -2.33
C ASN A 10 -1.75 -20.08 -2.89
N GLY A 11 -1.86 -19.81 -4.21
CA GLY A 11 -3.11 -19.45 -4.87
C GLY A 11 -3.47 -17.96 -4.81
N THR A 12 -2.74 -17.15 -4.02
CA THR A 12 -3.09 -15.73 -3.80
C THR A 12 -2.07 -14.78 -4.42
N VAL A 13 -2.57 -13.78 -5.13
CA VAL A 13 -1.78 -12.65 -5.63
C VAL A 13 -2.06 -11.40 -4.81
N ILE A 14 -1.02 -10.80 -4.25
CA ILE A 14 -1.06 -9.49 -3.63
C ILE A 14 -0.84 -8.44 -4.73
N VAL A 15 -1.77 -7.50 -4.85
CA VAL A 15 -1.72 -6.42 -5.84
C VAL A 15 -1.60 -5.09 -5.10
N GLU A 16 -0.44 -4.45 -5.19
CA GLU A 16 -0.19 -3.18 -4.52
C GLU A 16 -0.47 -2.00 -5.45
N TRP A 17 -1.29 -1.08 -4.99
CA TRP A 17 -1.38 0.27 -5.52
C TRP A 17 -0.17 1.05 -5.03
N LEU A 18 0.76 1.38 -5.93
CA LEU A 18 2.00 2.07 -5.55
C LEU A 18 1.74 3.47 -5.00
N ASN A 19 2.47 3.81 -3.95
CA ASN A 19 2.42 5.12 -3.33
C ASN A 19 3.27 6.12 -4.12
N VAL A 20 2.70 7.27 -4.46
CA VAL A 20 3.38 8.31 -5.25
C VAL A 20 3.56 9.63 -4.49
N SER A 21 3.30 9.68 -3.19
CA SER A 21 3.42 10.91 -2.40
C SER A 21 4.83 11.54 -2.47
N GLY A 22 5.85 10.71 -2.60
CA GLY A 22 7.25 11.13 -2.78
C GLY A 22 7.69 11.34 -4.23
N GLY A 23 6.79 11.37 -5.21
CA GLY A 23 7.16 11.52 -6.62
C GLY A 23 7.86 10.31 -7.23
N ILE A 24 7.79 9.16 -6.59
CA ILE A 24 8.30 7.86 -7.03
C ILE A 24 7.21 6.82 -6.86
N ASP A 25 7.15 5.84 -7.73
CA ASP A 25 6.33 4.64 -7.53
C ASP A 25 6.93 3.78 -6.41
N ALA A 26 6.48 4.01 -5.18
CA ALA A 26 6.99 3.32 -4.00
C ALA A 26 6.10 2.12 -3.63
N PRO A 27 6.65 0.89 -3.61
CA PRO A 27 5.97 -0.30 -3.13
C PRO A 27 6.03 -0.37 -1.59
N ALA A 28 5.32 0.52 -0.91
CA ALA A 28 5.43 0.73 0.53
C ALA A 28 5.01 -0.50 1.35
N VAL A 29 3.94 -1.20 0.92
CA VAL A 29 3.53 -2.46 1.57
C VAL A 29 4.58 -3.55 1.34
N TRP A 30 5.15 -3.64 0.14
CA TRP A 30 6.24 -4.57 -0.13
C TRP A 30 7.45 -4.31 0.77
N PHE A 31 7.88 -3.06 0.94
CA PHE A 31 9.00 -2.73 1.82
C PHE A 31 8.81 -3.26 3.25
N MET A 32 7.58 -3.29 3.74
CA MET A 32 7.26 -3.72 5.09
C MET A 32 6.90 -5.21 5.20
N ALA A 33 6.30 -5.82 4.16
CA ALA A 33 5.70 -7.14 4.23
C ALA A 33 6.34 -8.19 3.30
N HIS A 34 7.37 -7.83 2.50
CA HIS A 34 7.95 -8.73 1.49
C HIS A 34 8.42 -10.07 2.05
N ARG A 35 8.92 -10.09 3.29
CA ARG A 35 9.37 -11.33 3.94
C ARG A 35 8.22 -12.32 4.13
N GLU A 36 7.06 -11.84 4.59
CA GLU A 36 5.87 -12.67 4.74
C GLU A 36 5.31 -13.07 3.39
N ILE A 37 5.20 -12.12 2.46
CA ILE A 37 4.71 -12.37 1.10
C ILE A 37 5.55 -13.46 0.43
N ALA A 38 6.88 -13.34 0.47
CA ALA A 38 7.78 -14.32 -0.13
C ALA A 38 7.75 -15.67 0.59
N ARG A 39 7.78 -15.67 1.95
CA ARG A 39 7.84 -16.88 2.76
C ARG A 39 6.56 -17.72 2.66
N ALA A 40 5.41 -17.07 2.57
CA ALA A 40 4.11 -17.72 2.52
C ALA A 40 3.66 -18.12 1.10
N GLY A 41 4.50 -17.90 0.08
CA GLY A 41 4.24 -18.33 -1.29
C GLY A 41 3.25 -17.49 -2.07
N TYR A 42 3.02 -16.23 -1.68
CA TYR A 42 2.24 -15.29 -2.47
C TYR A 42 2.97 -14.92 -3.78
N ALA A 43 2.21 -14.66 -4.83
CA ALA A 43 2.69 -13.80 -5.91
C ALA A 43 2.39 -12.33 -5.57
N TYR A 44 3.23 -11.42 -6.05
CA TYR A 44 3.09 -9.99 -5.82
C TYR A 44 3.21 -9.21 -7.11
N VAL A 45 2.30 -8.27 -7.30
CA VAL A 45 2.27 -7.33 -8.44
C VAL A 45 2.13 -5.91 -7.88
N ALA A 46 2.99 -5.01 -8.34
CA ALA A 46 2.92 -3.58 -8.07
C ALA A 46 2.34 -2.86 -9.29
N VAL A 47 1.41 -1.94 -9.06
CA VAL A 47 0.70 -1.23 -10.14
C VAL A 47 0.95 0.27 -10.05
N SER A 48 1.58 0.82 -11.11
CA SER A 48 1.74 2.26 -11.33
C SER A 48 0.39 2.84 -11.80
N ALA A 49 -0.55 2.98 -10.88
CA ALA A 49 -1.91 3.38 -11.20
C ALA A 49 -2.10 4.91 -11.33
N GLN A 50 -1.13 5.72 -10.89
CA GLN A 50 -1.24 7.17 -10.84
C GLN A 50 -0.28 7.89 -11.78
N HIS A 51 -0.75 9.05 -12.29
CA HIS A 51 -0.02 9.86 -13.26
C HIS A 51 1.38 10.26 -12.75
N VAL A 52 1.50 10.72 -11.54
CA VAL A 52 2.77 11.20 -10.96
C VAL A 52 3.84 10.12 -10.95
N GLY A 53 3.49 8.86 -10.69
CA GLY A 53 4.44 7.75 -10.70
C GLY A 53 5.02 7.46 -12.09
N VAL A 54 4.25 7.69 -13.15
CA VAL A 54 4.64 7.40 -14.54
C VAL A 54 5.24 8.63 -15.24
N GLU A 55 4.53 9.75 -15.19
CA GLU A 55 4.81 10.95 -15.99
C GLU A 55 5.58 12.04 -15.22
N GLY A 56 5.60 11.95 -13.89
CA GLY A 56 6.08 13.01 -13.00
C GLY A 56 5.00 14.04 -12.67
N GLY A 57 5.36 15.03 -11.86
CA GLY A 57 4.47 16.09 -11.43
C GLY A 57 4.73 16.53 -9.98
N ASP A 58 3.83 17.32 -9.44
CA ASP A 58 3.93 17.83 -8.07
C ASP A 58 3.87 16.70 -7.04
N ASN A 59 4.76 16.77 -6.04
CA ASN A 59 4.87 15.76 -4.98
C ASN A 59 5.45 16.40 -3.70
N LEU A 60 5.38 15.66 -2.56
CA LEU A 60 5.81 16.16 -1.25
C LEU A 60 7.29 16.51 -1.13
N ILE A 61 8.16 15.86 -1.91
CA ILE A 61 9.62 16.08 -1.83
C ILE A 61 10.14 17.04 -2.89
N GLY A 62 9.33 17.41 -3.86
CA GLY A 62 9.71 18.36 -4.92
C GLY A 62 10.77 17.84 -5.90
N VAL A 63 10.97 16.52 -5.96
CA VAL A 63 11.92 15.84 -6.87
C VAL A 63 11.16 14.88 -7.76
N ASP A 64 11.33 14.99 -9.08
CA ASP A 64 10.72 14.04 -10.02
C ASP A 64 11.54 12.75 -10.07
N MET A 65 10.98 11.68 -9.53
CA MET A 65 11.51 10.32 -9.56
C MET A 65 10.55 9.37 -10.27
N SER A 66 9.71 9.87 -11.17
CA SER A 66 8.80 9.07 -11.98
C SER A 66 9.53 8.02 -12.81
N LEU A 67 8.81 7.02 -13.31
CA LEU A 67 9.39 5.99 -14.19
C LEU A 67 10.10 6.61 -15.40
N LYS A 68 9.50 7.62 -16.02
CA LYS A 68 10.11 8.31 -17.18
C LYS A 68 11.33 9.14 -16.80
N ALA A 69 11.34 9.78 -15.64
CA ALA A 69 12.52 10.52 -15.16
C ALA A 69 13.69 9.58 -14.84
N GLN A 70 13.40 8.38 -14.34
CA GLN A 70 14.42 7.38 -14.00
C GLN A 70 14.99 6.66 -15.23
N ASP A 71 14.16 6.29 -16.19
CA ASP A 71 14.59 5.59 -17.42
C ASP A 71 13.65 5.90 -18.58
N LEU A 72 13.89 7.03 -19.24
CA LEU A 72 13.09 7.48 -20.38
C LEU A 72 13.18 6.49 -21.55
N GLN A 73 14.32 5.82 -21.76
CA GLN A 73 14.47 4.85 -22.85
C GLN A 73 13.51 3.68 -22.66
N ARG A 74 13.42 3.16 -21.45
CA ARG A 74 12.55 2.03 -21.10
C ARG A 74 11.07 2.41 -21.10
N TYR A 75 10.75 3.58 -20.53
CA TYR A 75 9.37 3.96 -20.23
C TYR A 75 8.76 5.00 -21.17
N SER A 76 9.48 5.43 -22.25
CA SER A 76 8.99 6.42 -23.20
C SER A 76 7.65 6.06 -23.88
N ARG A 77 7.33 4.76 -23.98
CA ARG A 77 6.10 4.28 -24.60
C ARG A 77 4.88 4.28 -23.65
N LEU A 78 5.11 4.41 -22.35
CA LEU A 78 4.00 4.56 -21.40
C LEU A 78 3.39 5.95 -21.59
N VAL A 79 2.07 6.02 -21.53
CA VAL A 79 1.31 7.26 -21.51
C VAL A 79 0.20 7.08 -20.47
N HIS A 80 0.29 7.81 -19.37
CA HIS A 80 -0.74 7.79 -18.35
C HIS A 80 -1.80 8.84 -18.66
N PRO A 81 -3.08 8.47 -18.86
CA PRO A 81 -4.12 9.37 -19.35
C PRO A 81 -4.64 10.39 -18.33
N GLY A 82 -4.16 10.32 -17.07
CA GLY A 82 -4.59 11.14 -15.94
C GLY A 82 -5.27 10.33 -14.83
N ASP A 83 -5.28 10.86 -13.60
CA ASP A 83 -5.70 10.12 -12.41
C ASP A 83 -7.20 9.78 -12.37
N GLN A 84 -8.04 10.42 -13.18
CA GLN A 84 -9.43 10.02 -13.37
C GLN A 84 -9.57 8.59 -13.94
N TYR A 85 -8.50 8.01 -14.50
CA TYR A 85 -8.47 6.63 -15.00
C TYR A 85 -7.75 5.65 -14.07
N SER A 86 -7.20 6.12 -12.95
CA SER A 86 -6.40 5.30 -12.03
C SER A 86 -7.17 4.09 -11.51
N PHE A 87 -8.43 4.27 -11.18
CA PHE A 87 -9.30 3.19 -10.68
C PHE A 87 -9.59 2.14 -11.76
N ASP A 88 -9.80 2.59 -13.00
CA ASP A 88 -10.03 1.71 -14.15
C ASP A 88 -8.75 0.94 -14.53
N ILE A 89 -7.60 1.63 -14.56
CA ILE A 89 -6.28 0.99 -14.77
C ILE A 89 -6.05 -0.11 -13.72
N TYR A 90 -6.31 0.19 -12.46
CA TYR A 90 -6.12 -0.78 -11.37
C TYR A 90 -7.05 -1.99 -11.50
N SER A 91 -8.32 -1.77 -11.88
CA SER A 91 -9.30 -2.82 -12.14
C SER A 91 -8.89 -3.70 -13.32
N GLN A 92 -8.46 -3.11 -14.44
CA GLN A 92 -8.04 -3.85 -15.64
C GLN A 92 -6.83 -4.74 -15.35
N ILE A 93 -5.82 -4.21 -14.64
CA ILE A 93 -4.65 -5.01 -14.23
C ILE A 93 -5.07 -6.15 -13.31
N GLY A 94 -5.98 -5.92 -12.36
CA GLY A 94 -6.53 -6.98 -11.50
C GLY A 94 -7.21 -8.08 -12.31
N GLY A 95 -7.98 -7.75 -13.34
CA GLY A 95 -8.59 -8.71 -14.27
C GLY A 95 -7.54 -9.55 -15.01
N LEU A 96 -6.52 -8.91 -15.57
CA LEU A 96 -5.41 -9.60 -16.25
C LEU A 96 -4.62 -10.52 -15.31
N ILE A 97 -4.50 -10.15 -14.02
CA ILE A 97 -3.86 -10.99 -13.00
C ILE A 97 -4.70 -12.24 -12.74
N ARG A 98 -6.02 -12.09 -12.61
CA ARG A 98 -6.95 -13.22 -12.39
C ARG A 98 -6.85 -14.25 -13.51
N ASP A 99 -6.72 -13.81 -14.72
CA ASP A 99 -6.57 -14.66 -15.90
C ASP A 99 -5.15 -15.23 -16.07
N GLY A 100 -4.21 -14.87 -15.21
CA GLY A 100 -2.82 -15.31 -15.25
C GLY A 100 -1.97 -14.61 -16.32
N ALA A 101 -2.50 -13.61 -17.01
CA ALA A 101 -1.80 -12.93 -18.10
C ALA A 101 -0.57 -12.14 -17.62
N VAL A 102 -0.55 -11.68 -16.37
CA VAL A 102 0.57 -10.91 -15.79
C VAL A 102 1.58 -11.81 -15.10
N THR A 103 1.09 -12.73 -14.26
CA THR A 103 1.96 -13.55 -13.40
C THR A 103 2.39 -14.87 -14.03
N GLY A 104 1.65 -15.37 -15.02
CA GLY A 104 1.74 -16.73 -15.52
C GLY A 104 1.15 -17.77 -14.57
N LEU A 105 0.56 -17.34 -13.45
CA LEU A 105 -0.09 -18.17 -12.44
C LEU A 105 -1.58 -17.83 -12.40
N LYS A 106 -2.43 -18.83 -12.34
CA LYS A 106 -3.86 -18.62 -12.17
C LYS A 106 -4.15 -18.29 -10.71
N ALA A 107 -4.64 -17.09 -10.45
CA ALA A 107 -5.00 -16.65 -9.12
C ALA A 107 -6.33 -17.27 -8.66
N GLU A 108 -6.32 -17.91 -7.50
CA GLU A 108 -7.54 -18.31 -6.78
C GLU A 108 -8.11 -17.15 -5.99
N SER A 109 -7.21 -16.26 -5.54
CA SER A 109 -7.54 -15.06 -4.78
C SER A 109 -6.65 -13.89 -5.17
N ILE A 110 -7.23 -12.68 -5.21
CA ILE A 110 -6.51 -11.43 -5.46
C ILE A 110 -6.81 -10.46 -4.33
N LEU A 111 -5.77 -10.05 -3.60
CA LEU A 111 -5.86 -9.10 -2.50
C LEU A 111 -5.26 -7.76 -2.93
N ALA A 112 -6.07 -6.70 -2.88
CA ALA A 112 -5.60 -5.34 -3.13
C ALA A 112 -4.98 -4.76 -1.86
N VAL A 113 -3.82 -4.14 -1.98
CA VAL A 113 -3.12 -3.51 -0.86
C VAL A 113 -2.63 -2.12 -1.22
N GLY A 114 -2.59 -1.23 -0.24
CA GLY A 114 -2.06 0.12 -0.41
C GLY A 114 -1.79 0.78 0.93
N GLU A 115 -0.84 1.70 0.94
CA GLU A 115 -0.37 2.38 2.14
C GLU A 115 -0.44 3.90 1.96
N SER A 116 -0.78 4.64 3.05
CA SER A 116 -0.76 6.09 3.07
C SER A 116 -1.64 6.71 1.97
N GLN A 117 -1.07 7.49 1.09
CA GLN A 117 -1.76 8.13 -0.04
C GLN A 117 -2.47 7.09 -0.93
N SER A 118 -1.85 5.95 -1.24
CA SER A 118 -2.52 4.90 -2.01
C SER A 118 -3.62 4.18 -1.22
N ALA A 119 -3.54 4.14 0.12
CA ALA A 119 -4.64 3.68 0.96
C ALA A 119 -5.88 4.59 0.88
N MET A 120 -5.70 5.89 0.64
CA MET A 120 -6.80 6.83 0.40
C MET A 120 -7.49 6.52 -0.95
N PHE A 121 -6.74 6.16 -1.99
CA PHE A 121 -7.28 5.67 -3.27
C PHE A 121 -8.01 4.33 -3.08
N LEU A 122 -7.43 3.39 -2.35
CA LEU A 122 -8.11 2.13 -2.06
C LEU A 122 -9.41 2.32 -1.24
N THR A 123 -9.48 3.33 -0.38
CA THR A 123 -10.73 3.65 0.32
C THR A 123 -11.83 4.03 -0.65
N THR A 124 -11.53 4.87 -1.64
CA THR A 124 -12.47 5.21 -2.71
C THR A 124 -12.81 4.00 -3.56
N TYR A 125 -11.79 3.17 -3.90
CA TYR A 125 -12.04 1.93 -4.65
C TYR A 125 -13.03 1.03 -3.93
N VAL A 126 -12.82 0.78 -2.64
CA VAL A 126 -13.69 -0.04 -1.80
C VAL A 126 -15.12 0.50 -1.74
N ASN A 127 -15.27 1.81 -1.58
CA ASN A 127 -16.58 2.42 -1.39
C ASN A 127 -17.38 2.60 -2.68
N GLU A 128 -16.69 2.96 -3.79
CA GLU A 128 -17.35 3.47 -5.00
C GLU A 128 -17.15 2.56 -6.22
N VAL A 129 -16.08 1.76 -6.28
CA VAL A 129 -15.69 1.03 -7.50
C VAL A 129 -15.88 -0.48 -7.35
N ASP A 130 -15.53 -1.05 -6.21
CA ASP A 130 -15.49 -2.50 -6.00
C ASP A 130 -16.85 -3.17 -6.20
N ARG A 131 -17.93 -2.47 -5.88
CA ARG A 131 -19.31 -2.95 -6.04
C ARG A 131 -19.63 -3.34 -7.48
N ASP A 132 -19.12 -2.58 -8.44
CA ASP A 132 -19.37 -2.81 -9.87
C ASP A 132 -18.23 -3.60 -10.53
N ALA A 133 -17.00 -3.35 -10.11
CA ALA A 133 -15.80 -3.96 -10.72
C ALA A 133 -15.68 -5.46 -10.42
N HIS A 134 -15.99 -5.90 -9.20
CA HIS A 134 -15.90 -7.31 -8.75
C HIS A 134 -14.54 -7.99 -9.04
N ILE A 135 -13.45 -7.24 -8.90
CA ILE A 135 -12.11 -7.74 -9.26
C ILE A 135 -11.41 -8.36 -8.05
N PHE A 136 -11.33 -7.60 -6.95
CA PHE A 136 -10.57 -8.04 -5.77
C PHE A 136 -11.44 -8.85 -4.81
N ASP A 137 -10.78 -9.73 -4.10
CA ASP A 137 -11.41 -10.63 -3.15
C ASP A 137 -11.22 -10.19 -1.70
N GLY A 138 -10.45 -9.16 -1.46
CA GLY A 138 -10.22 -8.54 -0.15
C GLY A 138 -9.27 -7.36 -0.28
N PHE A 139 -9.30 -6.49 0.73
CA PHE A 139 -8.51 -5.27 0.76
C PHE A 139 -7.72 -5.15 2.07
N LEU A 140 -6.44 -4.80 1.97
CA LEU A 140 -5.62 -4.34 3.07
C LEU A 140 -5.33 -2.85 2.88
N VAL A 141 -5.97 -2.02 3.70
CA VAL A 141 -5.84 -0.56 3.67
C VAL A 141 -4.97 -0.14 4.83
N HIS A 142 -3.70 0.19 4.55
CA HIS A 142 -2.69 0.44 5.58
C HIS A 142 -2.39 1.94 5.72
N SER A 143 -2.33 2.42 6.95
CA SER A 143 -1.93 3.79 7.32
C SER A 143 -2.68 4.89 6.55
N ARG A 144 -4.00 4.71 6.34
CA ARG A 144 -4.83 5.77 5.77
C ARG A 144 -5.14 6.87 6.78
N PHE A 145 -5.38 8.07 6.28
CA PHE A 145 -5.95 9.18 7.06
C PHE A 145 -7.49 9.21 7.00
N GLY A 146 -8.10 10.25 7.56
CA GLY A 146 -9.55 10.43 7.53
C GLY A 146 -10.15 10.58 6.13
N PRO A 147 -9.57 11.36 5.22
CA PRO A 147 -10.06 11.53 3.86
C PRO A 147 -9.83 10.30 2.96
N ALA A 148 -10.48 10.32 1.79
CA ALA A 148 -10.26 9.39 0.68
C ALA A 148 -9.99 10.17 -0.60
N ALA A 149 -9.34 9.54 -1.59
CA ALA A 149 -9.03 10.19 -2.86
C ALA A 149 -10.29 10.49 -3.68
N PRO A 150 -10.31 11.59 -4.46
CA PRO A 150 -11.45 11.89 -5.32
C PRO A 150 -11.61 10.85 -6.44
N LEU A 151 -12.82 10.39 -6.70
CA LEU A 151 -13.11 9.45 -7.80
C LEU A 151 -12.77 10.05 -9.17
N ALA A 152 -12.98 11.35 -9.33
CA ALA A 152 -12.70 12.06 -10.58
C ALA A 152 -11.21 12.35 -10.83
N GLY A 153 -10.31 11.86 -9.97
CA GLY A 153 -8.89 12.19 -9.99
C GLY A 153 -8.59 13.47 -9.19
N GLY A 154 -7.31 13.71 -8.98
CA GLY A 154 -6.81 14.82 -8.17
C GLY A 154 -5.98 14.35 -6.98
N SER A 155 -5.45 15.30 -6.20
CA SER A 155 -4.59 14.99 -5.07
C SER A 155 -5.41 14.48 -3.88
N ALA A 156 -5.16 13.25 -3.45
CA ALA A 156 -5.75 12.73 -2.21
C ALA A 156 -5.31 13.52 -0.97
N LEU A 157 -4.14 14.14 -1.03
CA LEU A 157 -3.55 14.89 0.09
C LEU A 157 -4.19 16.28 0.28
N GLU A 158 -4.96 16.77 -0.68
CA GLU A 158 -5.70 18.03 -0.59
C GLU A 158 -7.11 17.85 -0.04
N GLU A 159 -7.58 16.63 0.09
CA GLU A 159 -8.88 16.31 0.63
C GLU A 159 -8.95 16.54 2.15
N SER A 160 -10.00 17.17 2.61
CA SER A 160 -10.18 17.51 4.04
C SER A 160 -11.44 16.89 4.67
N ARG A 161 -12.29 16.23 3.88
CA ARG A 161 -13.51 15.60 4.38
C ARG A 161 -13.24 14.17 4.79
N PRO A 162 -13.63 13.74 6.02
CA PRO A 162 -13.49 12.35 6.43
C PRO A 162 -14.46 11.46 5.63
N VAL A 163 -13.96 10.30 5.23
CA VAL A 163 -14.73 9.32 4.47
C VAL A 163 -14.60 7.96 5.20
N PRO A 164 -15.62 7.52 5.94
CA PRO A 164 -15.65 6.17 6.51
C PRO A 164 -15.78 5.12 5.40
N PHE A 165 -15.46 3.86 5.72
CA PHE A 165 -15.82 2.75 4.85
C PHE A 165 -17.35 2.60 4.77
N SER A 166 -17.87 2.18 3.62
CA SER A 166 -19.28 1.87 3.41
C SER A 166 -19.77 0.73 4.32
N ASP A 167 -21.07 0.77 4.69
CA ASP A 167 -21.69 -0.28 5.50
C ASP A 167 -21.98 -1.56 4.71
N ASP A 168 -21.98 -1.49 3.38
CA ASP A 168 -22.33 -2.57 2.47
C ASP A 168 -21.12 -3.12 1.68
N LEU A 169 -19.99 -3.31 2.36
CA LEU A 169 -18.79 -3.88 1.77
C LEU A 169 -19.07 -5.24 1.11
N ARG A 170 -18.56 -5.43 -0.12
CA ARG A 170 -18.75 -6.69 -0.87
C ARG A 170 -17.83 -7.80 -0.36
N VAL A 171 -16.59 -7.48 0.00
CA VAL A 171 -15.53 -8.41 0.42
C VAL A 171 -14.87 -7.93 1.71
N PRO A 172 -14.10 -8.79 2.41
CA PRO A 172 -13.39 -8.38 3.61
C PRO A 172 -12.42 -7.22 3.38
N VAL A 173 -12.45 -6.26 4.29
CA VAL A 173 -11.53 -5.13 4.38
C VAL A 173 -10.84 -5.17 5.75
N LEU A 174 -9.53 -5.23 5.75
CA LEU A 174 -8.69 -5.06 6.93
C LEU A 174 -7.97 -3.72 6.83
N SER A 175 -8.23 -2.83 7.77
CA SER A 175 -7.52 -1.56 7.89
C SER A 175 -6.54 -1.61 9.05
N VAL A 176 -5.27 -1.25 8.79
CA VAL A 176 -4.21 -1.20 9.79
C VAL A 176 -3.77 0.25 9.92
N ILE A 177 -3.93 0.80 11.11
CA ILE A 177 -3.77 2.24 11.40
C ILE A 177 -2.71 2.41 12.49
N THR A 178 -1.71 3.25 12.24
CA THR A 178 -0.74 3.64 13.25
C THR A 178 -1.30 4.74 14.16
N GLU A 179 -0.68 4.96 15.33
CA GLU A 179 -1.14 6.00 16.25
C GLU A 179 -1.09 7.39 15.61
N THR A 180 -0.08 7.68 14.81
CA THR A 180 0.03 8.99 14.16
C THR A 180 -0.95 9.20 13.01
N ASP A 181 -1.55 8.14 12.46
CA ASP A 181 -2.62 8.24 11.46
C ASP A 181 -3.97 8.58 12.10
N LEU A 182 -4.12 8.25 13.40
CA LEU A 182 -5.37 8.48 14.13
C LEU A 182 -5.62 9.95 14.42
N VAL A 183 -4.57 10.69 14.76
CA VAL A 183 -4.67 12.06 15.27
C VAL A 183 -4.57 13.07 14.14
N ASP A 184 -5.13 14.26 14.38
CA ASP A 184 -5.00 15.38 13.45
C ASP A 184 -3.56 15.87 13.43
N GLY A 185 -3.07 16.17 12.25
CA GLY A 185 -1.73 16.65 12.00
C GLY A 185 -1.66 17.41 10.69
N HIS A 186 -0.80 16.97 9.77
CA HIS A 186 -0.75 17.52 8.41
C HIS A 186 -2.02 17.21 7.62
N LEU A 187 -2.61 16.03 7.87
CA LEU A 187 -3.90 15.61 7.33
C LEU A 187 -4.89 15.36 8.48
N LEU A 188 -6.17 15.34 8.15
CA LEU A 188 -7.23 15.00 9.08
C LEU A 188 -7.08 13.54 9.53
N GLY A 189 -7.03 13.31 10.84
CA GLY A 189 -6.79 11.98 11.41
C GLY A 189 -7.90 10.98 11.09
N TYR A 190 -7.53 9.71 11.06
CA TYR A 190 -8.46 8.61 10.80
C TYR A 190 -9.60 8.54 11.82
N HIS A 191 -9.40 9.03 13.05
CA HIS A 191 -10.45 9.00 14.08
C HIS A 191 -11.76 9.66 13.65
N HIS A 192 -11.72 10.60 12.70
CA HIS A 192 -12.92 11.25 12.13
C HIS A 192 -13.66 10.34 11.12
N ALA A 193 -13.01 9.32 10.60
CA ALA A 193 -13.56 8.37 9.62
C ALA A 193 -13.84 6.98 10.23
N ARG A 194 -13.77 6.85 11.53
CA ARG A 194 -14.06 5.59 12.22
C ARG A 194 -15.51 5.16 12.00
N ARG A 195 -15.71 3.88 11.85
CA ARG A 195 -16.97 3.19 12.06
C ARG A 195 -16.73 1.87 12.80
N PRO A 196 -17.76 1.28 13.45
CA PRO A 196 -17.61 -0.01 14.11
C PRO A 196 -17.20 -1.12 13.16
N ASP A 197 -16.44 -2.07 13.66
CA ASP A 197 -16.17 -3.34 13.00
C ASP A 197 -17.45 -4.11 12.74
N ASP A 198 -17.48 -4.88 11.65
CA ASP A 198 -18.59 -5.78 11.32
C ASP A 198 -18.07 -7.11 10.72
N GLU A 199 -18.90 -7.86 10.02
CA GLU A 199 -18.53 -9.15 9.42
C GLU A 199 -17.45 -8.99 8.31
N ARG A 200 -17.37 -7.82 7.68
CA ARG A 200 -16.49 -7.54 6.54
C ARG A 200 -15.45 -6.46 6.79
N LEU A 201 -15.57 -5.66 7.84
CA LEU A 201 -14.59 -4.68 8.26
C LEU A 201 -13.92 -5.09 9.56
N ARG A 202 -12.58 -5.03 9.56
CA ARG A 202 -11.75 -5.03 10.77
C ARG A 202 -10.78 -3.87 10.73
N VAL A 203 -10.66 -3.16 11.84
CA VAL A 203 -9.70 -2.07 12.01
C VAL A 203 -8.75 -2.42 13.16
N TRP A 204 -7.47 -2.44 12.86
CA TRP A 204 -6.41 -2.61 13.85
C TRP A 204 -5.72 -1.26 14.07
N GLU A 205 -5.93 -0.66 15.21
CA GLU A 205 -5.24 0.54 15.65
C GLU A 205 -4.08 0.13 16.56
N ILE A 206 -2.86 0.54 16.19
CA ILE A 206 -1.64 0.05 16.82
C ILE A 206 -1.01 1.18 17.64
N PRO A 207 -1.11 1.13 18.99
CA PRO A 207 -0.57 2.18 19.85
C PRO A 207 0.95 2.25 19.81
N GLY A 208 1.50 3.44 19.95
CA GLY A 208 2.94 3.71 19.99
C GLY A 208 3.64 3.66 18.64
N THR A 209 2.92 3.41 17.53
CA THR A 209 3.49 3.32 16.18
C THR A 209 3.37 4.64 15.43
N ALA A 210 4.24 4.84 14.46
CA ALA A 210 4.24 6.01 13.60
C ALA A 210 4.06 5.63 12.13
N HIS A 211 3.37 6.48 11.39
CA HIS A 211 3.14 6.37 9.94
C HIS A 211 4.43 6.02 9.16
N ALA A 212 5.48 6.77 9.44
CA ALA A 212 6.81 6.56 8.89
C ALA A 212 7.79 6.32 10.04
N ASP A 213 7.94 5.06 10.44
CA ASP A 213 8.92 4.67 11.43
C ASP A 213 10.32 4.48 10.85
N ASN A 214 11.30 4.21 11.70
CA ASN A 214 12.69 4.06 11.28
C ASN A 214 12.91 2.89 10.31
N TYR A 215 12.13 1.81 10.43
CA TYR A 215 12.21 0.71 9.47
C TYR A 215 11.72 1.13 8.10
N THR A 216 10.54 1.75 8.04
CA THR A 216 9.89 2.15 6.79
C THR A 216 10.76 3.12 5.97
N ILE A 217 11.36 4.11 6.62
CA ILE A 217 12.09 5.19 5.93
C ILE A 217 13.58 4.93 5.74
N ARG A 218 14.18 3.94 6.40
CA ARG A 218 15.63 3.70 6.35
C ARG A 218 16.04 2.29 6.02
N VAL A 219 15.21 1.30 6.32
CA VAL A 219 15.60 -0.12 6.25
C VAL A 219 14.79 -0.89 5.23
N GLY A 220 13.47 -0.73 5.19
CA GLY A 220 12.57 -1.57 4.41
C GLY A 220 12.93 -1.67 2.92
N PHE A 221 13.35 -0.58 2.30
CA PHE A 221 13.73 -0.54 0.88
C PHE A 221 15.12 -1.14 0.59
N ILE A 222 15.99 -1.28 1.60
CA ILE A 222 17.31 -1.95 1.46
C ILE A 222 17.30 -3.38 1.99
N ASP A 223 16.27 -3.80 2.72
CA ASP A 223 16.14 -5.14 3.27
C ASP A 223 15.68 -6.14 2.20
N ASN A 224 16.48 -6.30 1.17
CA ASN A 224 16.19 -7.10 -0.03
C ASN A 224 16.96 -8.43 -0.09
N GLY A 225 17.67 -8.78 0.99
CA GLY A 225 18.49 -10.00 1.09
C GLY A 225 19.89 -9.88 0.47
N ALA A 226 20.24 -8.79 -0.21
CA ALA A 226 21.57 -8.54 -0.76
C ALA A 226 22.47 -7.69 0.15
N VAL A 227 21.86 -6.93 1.06
CA VAL A 227 22.58 -6.07 2.00
C VAL A 227 23.04 -6.88 3.21
N PRO A 228 24.32 -6.74 3.65
CA PRO A 228 24.82 -7.41 4.84
C PRO A 228 24.00 -7.05 6.09
N VAL A 229 23.74 -8.02 6.96
CA VAL A 229 22.95 -7.82 8.20
C VAL A 229 23.54 -6.70 9.08
N ALA A 230 24.87 -6.58 9.13
CA ALA A 230 25.55 -5.52 9.89
C ALA A 230 25.15 -4.12 9.41
N ASP A 231 24.99 -3.94 8.10
CA ASP A 231 24.61 -2.66 7.49
C ASP A 231 23.11 -2.37 7.74
N LEU A 232 22.25 -3.39 7.71
CA LEU A 232 20.84 -3.26 8.10
C LEU A 232 20.71 -2.85 9.57
N VAL A 233 21.48 -3.48 10.46
CA VAL A 233 21.50 -3.13 11.89
C VAL A 233 22.00 -1.69 12.09
N ALA A 234 23.03 -1.27 11.35
CA ALA A 234 23.53 0.10 11.41
C ALA A 234 22.50 1.11 10.88
N ALA A 235 21.82 0.80 9.77
CA ALA A 235 20.74 1.63 9.24
C ALA A 235 19.55 1.71 10.22
N TYR A 236 19.34 0.66 11.01
CA TYR A 236 18.25 0.58 11.98
C TYR A 236 18.54 1.30 13.30
N ALA A 237 19.76 1.76 13.53
CA ALA A 237 20.12 2.48 14.76
C ALA A 237 19.22 3.72 14.98
N PRO A 238 18.84 4.02 16.25
CA PRO A 238 18.06 5.20 16.57
C PRO A 238 18.72 6.47 16.04
N THR A 239 17.95 7.35 15.43
CA THR A 239 18.42 8.61 14.87
C THR A 239 17.32 9.67 14.91
N ASN A 240 17.74 10.93 14.93
CA ASN A 240 16.87 12.08 14.72
C ASN A 240 17.16 12.77 13.36
N GLU A 241 17.95 12.15 12.49
CA GLU A 241 18.27 12.67 11.18
C GLU A 241 17.35 12.07 10.10
N LEU A 242 16.70 12.93 9.34
CA LEU A 242 15.84 12.56 8.21
C LEU A 242 16.21 13.41 6.99
N MET A 243 16.70 12.79 5.93
CA MET A 243 17.07 13.46 4.66
C MET A 243 17.93 14.71 4.86
N GLY A 244 18.91 14.65 5.77
CA GLY A 244 19.79 15.76 6.07
C GLY A 244 19.21 16.84 7.00
N THR A 245 18.01 16.61 7.55
CA THR A 245 17.39 17.50 8.52
C THR A 245 17.38 16.86 9.90
N SER A 246 17.87 17.60 10.91
CA SER A 246 17.77 17.17 12.31
C SER A 246 16.39 17.46 12.88
N LEU A 247 15.75 16.42 13.36
CA LEU A 247 14.46 16.51 14.05
C LEU A 247 14.66 16.75 15.56
N SER A 248 13.64 17.30 16.21
CA SER A 248 13.67 17.54 17.66
C SER A 248 13.68 16.26 18.51
N TYR A 249 13.20 15.14 17.94
CA TYR A 249 13.11 13.83 18.56
C TYR A 249 13.62 12.76 17.62
N CYS A 250 14.02 11.60 18.18
CA CYS A 250 14.34 10.44 17.36
C CYS A 250 13.14 9.99 16.54
N ILE A 251 13.41 9.51 15.32
CA ILE A 251 12.43 8.83 14.50
C ILE A 251 11.92 7.61 15.29
N ASN A 252 10.62 7.34 15.26
CA ASN A 252 10.05 6.20 15.94
C ASN A 252 10.69 4.90 15.44
N PHE A 253 11.23 4.08 16.33
CA PHE A 253 11.86 2.80 16.01
C PHE A 253 11.34 1.64 16.86
N ALA A 254 10.34 1.88 17.72
CA ALA A 254 9.63 0.87 18.51
C ALA A 254 8.32 1.45 19.08
N PRO A 255 7.23 0.70 19.06
CA PRO A 255 7.02 -0.57 18.35
C PRO A 255 6.98 -0.39 16.84
N GLN A 256 7.23 -1.47 16.08
CA GLN A 256 7.30 -1.43 14.62
C GLN A 256 6.06 -2.04 14.00
N HIS A 257 5.34 -1.25 13.24
CA HIS A 257 4.09 -1.69 12.64
C HIS A 257 4.27 -2.69 11.48
N HIS A 258 5.46 -2.79 10.87
CA HIS A 258 5.69 -3.75 9.79
C HIS A 258 5.49 -5.22 10.23
N TYR A 259 5.76 -5.58 11.47
CA TYR A 259 5.44 -6.92 11.98
C TYR A 259 3.93 -7.15 12.04
N VAL A 260 3.17 -6.13 12.44
CA VAL A 260 1.71 -6.21 12.47
C VAL A 260 1.14 -6.27 11.05
N LEU A 261 1.74 -5.54 10.12
CA LEU A 261 1.36 -5.59 8.71
C LEU A 261 1.57 -6.98 8.10
N GLN A 262 2.67 -7.66 8.45
CA GLN A 262 2.89 -9.05 8.05
C GLN A 262 1.80 -9.99 8.58
N ALA A 263 1.39 -9.82 9.84
CA ALA A 263 0.28 -10.56 10.42
C ALA A 263 -1.06 -10.22 9.76
N ALA A 264 -1.25 -8.96 9.35
CA ALA A 264 -2.44 -8.51 8.66
C ALA A 264 -2.61 -9.17 7.28
N VAL A 265 -1.53 -9.29 6.50
CA VAL A 265 -1.53 -10.01 5.22
C VAL A 265 -1.95 -11.47 5.42
N ALA A 266 -1.37 -12.16 6.40
CA ALA A 266 -1.71 -13.55 6.72
C ALA A 266 -3.18 -13.68 7.19
N SER A 267 -3.66 -12.77 8.02
CA SER A 267 -5.03 -12.78 8.55
C SER A 267 -6.07 -12.56 7.47
N LEU A 268 -5.83 -11.64 6.54
CA LEU A 268 -6.74 -11.37 5.43
C LEU A 268 -6.83 -12.57 4.47
N HIS A 269 -5.72 -13.25 4.23
CA HIS A 269 -5.70 -14.48 3.45
C HIS A 269 -6.54 -15.59 4.13
N GLN A 270 -6.37 -15.80 5.44
CA GLN A 270 -7.11 -16.80 6.20
C GLN A 270 -8.62 -16.53 6.28
N ALA A 271 -9.03 -15.27 6.42
CA ALA A 271 -10.43 -14.87 6.49
C ALA A 271 -11.24 -15.27 5.24
N ARG A 272 -10.58 -15.60 4.15
CA ARG A 272 -11.19 -15.99 2.86
C ARG A 272 -11.18 -17.47 2.60
N THR A 273 -10.24 -18.20 3.22
CA THR A 273 -10.20 -19.66 3.11
C THR A 273 -11.25 -20.22 4.07
N PRO A 274 -12.32 -20.90 3.61
CA PRO A 274 -13.24 -21.54 4.50
C PRO A 274 -12.46 -22.47 5.44
N ALA A 275 -12.80 -22.46 6.72
CA ALA A 275 -12.23 -23.44 7.65
C ALA A 275 -12.53 -24.85 7.11
N PRO A 276 -11.56 -25.79 7.15
CA PRO A 276 -11.71 -27.15 6.65
C PRO A 276 -12.84 -27.89 7.38
#